data_731ba40a214b3a97e73834656cfa6be3
#
_entry.id   731ba40a214b3a97e73834656cfa6be3
#
_cell.length_a   1.000
_cell.length_b   1.000
_cell.length_c   1.000
_cell.angle_alpha   90.00
_cell.angle_beta   90.00
_cell.angle_gamma   90.00
#
_symmetry.space_group_name_H-M   'P 1'
#
loop_
_entity.id
_entity.type
_entity.pdbx_description
1 polymer ?
#
loop_
_entity_poly.entity_id
_entity_poly.type
_entity_poly.pdbx_seq_one_letter_code
_entity_poly.pdbx_strand_id
1 'polypeptide(L)'
;MSVEFIGMIGTREASELHDPTVSLTGGSIDLAYVRKFAKVHEDGGFDRVLVGYSSTGPDGFNVVSYVAAATERLKFLLAHRPGFVAPTLAARKLATLDHFSNGRIAVHIITGGSDAEQQRDGDWLDHDTRYRRTDEYLDIVRRVWTSEEPFDYEGEFYQLKQAFSEVKPLQQPHVPIYFGGASGAAVDVGAKHSNVYAFWGEPIAAIKQRIAEVKAAAPPGKDLRFSVSLRPILGETEAKAWEKAHYILSRINESRVKAGIQLSAGASFRPQAVGSSRLLDFAKEREIHDKRLWTPIAAATGARGNTTALVGTPEQVAESLSLFCHSRQRKSRNQGELGK
;
A
#
# COMPACT_ATOMS: atom_id res chain seq x y z
N MET A 1 -3.30 -0.60 21.67
CA MET A 1 -2.47 -0.81 20.46
C MET A 1 -2.02 0.55 19.97
N SER A 2 -0.74 0.71 19.66
CA SER A 2 -0.23 1.91 18.99
C SER A 2 -0.68 1.94 17.52
N VAL A 3 -1.03 3.11 17.02
CA VAL A 3 -1.28 3.36 15.59
C VAL A 3 0.06 3.68 14.95
N GLU A 4 0.36 3.11 13.78
CA GLU A 4 1.53 3.45 12.99
C GLU A 4 1.12 4.38 11.84
N PHE A 5 1.88 5.45 11.64
CA PHE A 5 1.72 6.38 10.53
C PHE A 5 2.72 6.07 9.43
N ILE A 6 2.20 5.81 8.23
CA ILE A 6 3.02 5.46 7.06
C ILE A 6 2.90 6.60 6.05
N GLY A 7 4.03 7.31 5.83
CA GLY A 7 4.16 8.28 4.75
C GLY A 7 4.48 7.61 3.43
N MET A 8 4.78 8.41 2.41
CA MET A 8 5.24 7.91 1.11
C MET A 8 6.43 8.75 0.67
N ILE A 9 7.50 8.10 0.22
CA ILE A 9 8.68 8.79 -0.27
C ILE A 9 8.66 8.89 -1.80
N GLY A 10 9.00 10.08 -2.31
CA GLY A 10 9.26 10.33 -3.72
C GLY A 10 10.74 10.55 -3.98
N THR A 11 11.16 10.43 -5.23
CA THR A 11 12.56 10.62 -5.66
C THR A 11 12.83 11.99 -6.26
N ARG A 12 11.81 12.80 -6.42
CA ARG A 12 11.88 14.19 -6.87
C ARG A 12 10.87 15.04 -6.13
N GLU A 13 11.06 16.33 -6.10
CA GLU A 13 10.06 17.25 -5.60
C GLU A 13 8.79 17.16 -6.46
N ALA A 14 7.66 17.00 -5.80
CA ALA A 14 6.34 17.03 -6.41
C ALA A 14 5.43 17.90 -5.56
N SER A 15 4.70 18.79 -6.20
CA SER A 15 3.74 19.66 -5.55
C SER A 15 2.35 19.38 -6.11
N GLU A 16 1.39 19.06 -5.26
CA GLU A 16 -0.01 18.91 -5.66
C GLU A 16 -0.60 20.21 -6.23
N LEU A 17 0.04 21.35 -5.94
CA LEU A 17 -0.39 22.64 -6.45
C LEU A 17 0.13 22.92 -7.86
N HIS A 18 1.31 22.40 -8.22
CA HIS A 18 1.96 22.66 -9.51
C HIS A 18 1.91 21.43 -10.44
N ASP A 19 2.02 20.24 -9.88
CA ASP A 19 1.95 18.97 -10.60
C ASP A 19 1.06 18.01 -9.80
N PRO A 20 -0.27 18.11 -9.97
CA PRO A 20 -1.23 17.30 -9.20
C PRO A 20 -1.23 15.84 -9.68
N THR A 21 -0.08 15.22 -9.75
CA THR A 21 0.03 13.79 -9.99
C THR A 21 -0.29 13.03 -8.71
N VAL A 22 -1.02 11.95 -8.86
CA VAL A 22 -1.31 11.03 -7.75
C VAL A 22 -0.07 10.20 -7.40
N SER A 23 0.94 10.19 -8.28
CA SER A 23 2.15 9.41 -8.15
C SER A 23 3.34 10.27 -7.77
N LEU A 24 3.96 9.97 -6.63
CA LEU A 24 5.24 10.53 -6.22
C LEU A 24 6.43 9.84 -6.93
N THR A 25 6.17 8.79 -7.72
CA THR A 25 7.20 8.07 -8.47
C THR A 25 7.31 8.67 -9.87
N GLY A 26 8.37 9.38 -10.12
CA GLY A 26 8.72 9.91 -11.45
C GLY A 26 10.07 9.36 -11.91
N GLY A 27 10.42 9.55 -13.19
CA GLY A 27 11.67 9.06 -13.78
C GLY A 27 12.92 9.83 -13.35
N SER A 28 12.81 10.98 -12.68
CA SER A 28 13.96 11.75 -12.19
C SER A 28 14.29 11.44 -10.75
N ILE A 29 15.58 11.49 -10.42
CA ILE A 29 16.10 11.25 -9.07
C ILE A 29 16.90 12.47 -8.63
N ASP A 30 16.41 13.14 -7.58
CA ASP A 30 17.13 14.20 -6.88
C ASP A 30 17.62 13.68 -5.53
N LEU A 31 18.91 13.44 -5.42
CA LEU A 31 19.51 12.84 -4.23
C LEU A 31 19.37 13.71 -2.98
N ALA A 32 19.47 15.03 -3.14
CA ALA A 32 19.31 15.96 -2.02
C ALA A 32 17.86 15.97 -1.52
N TYR A 33 16.91 15.99 -2.45
CA TYR A 33 15.49 15.92 -2.14
C TYR A 33 15.14 14.59 -1.42
N VAL A 34 15.58 13.45 -1.95
CA VAL A 34 15.29 12.13 -1.35
C VAL A 34 15.75 12.08 0.11
N ARG A 35 16.98 12.53 0.40
CA ARG A 35 17.50 12.59 1.77
C ARG A 35 16.69 13.52 2.65
N LYS A 36 16.45 14.74 2.19
CA LYS A 36 15.67 15.75 2.92
C LYS A 36 14.26 15.23 3.21
N PHE A 37 13.60 14.65 2.23
CA PHE A 37 12.23 14.18 2.37
C PHE A 37 12.12 13.01 3.35
N ALA A 38 13.07 12.07 3.33
CA ALA A 38 13.15 11.01 4.33
C ALA A 38 13.34 11.56 5.74
N LYS A 39 14.24 12.54 5.91
CA LYS A 39 14.49 13.18 7.19
C LYS A 39 13.29 13.95 7.72
N VAL A 40 12.55 14.64 6.84
CA VAL A 40 11.29 15.31 7.19
C VAL A 40 10.25 14.33 7.74
N HIS A 41 10.13 13.12 7.16
CA HIS A 41 9.26 12.09 7.70
C HIS A 41 9.73 11.59 9.06
N GLU A 42 11.02 11.35 9.22
CA GLU A 42 11.59 10.90 10.48
C GLU A 42 11.41 11.92 11.61
N ASP A 43 11.68 13.18 11.33
CA ASP A 43 11.57 14.29 12.29
C ASP A 43 10.10 14.65 12.56
N GLY A 44 9.23 14.48 11.57
CA GLY A 44 7.78 14.63 11.67
C GLY A 44 7.07 13.51 12.44
N GLY A 45 7.80 12.49 12.91
CA GLY A 45 7.25 11.40 13.72
C GLY A 45 6.50 10.33 12.94
N PHE A 46 6.73 10.20 11.63
CA PHE A 46 6.25 9.04 10.89
C PHE A 46 7.01 7.78 11.32
N ASP A 47 6.26 6.69 11.50
CA ASP A 47 6.86 5.39 11.86
C ASP A 47 7.52 4.73 10.66
N ARG A 48 6.99 4.97 9.45
CA ARG A 48 7.39 4.27 8.23
C ARG A 48 7.14 5.13 6.99
N VAL A 49 7.86 4.85 5.91
CA VAL A 49 7.56 5.38 4.57
C VAL A 49 7.40 4.24 3.57
N LEU A 50 6.38 4.36 2.72
CA LEU A 50 6.18 3.50 1.56
C LEU A 50 7.08 3.98 0.42
N VAL A 51 7.84 3.05 -0.13
CA VAL A 51 8.54 3.20 -1.41
C VAL A 51 7.70 2.48 -2.46
N GLY A 52 7.05 3.25 -3.32
CA GLY A 52 6.14 2.73 -4.34
C GLY A 52 6.86 1.95 -5.44
N TYR A 53 6.10 1.20 -6.23
CA TYR A 53 6.57 0.52 -7.44
C TYR A 53 5.84 1.07 -8.66
N SER A 54 6.57 1.27 -9.73
CA SER A 54 6.05 1.55 -11.07
C SER A 54 7.01 0.95 -12.10
N SER A 55 6.48 0.40 -13.19
CA SER A 55 7.29 -0.13 -14.31
C SER A 55 8.09 0.94 -15.07
N THR A 56 7.93 2.21 -14.72
CA THR A 56 8.66 3.34 -15.31
C THR A 56 9.40 4.18 -14.26
N GLY A 57 9.32 3.79 -13.00
CA GLY A 57 9.92 4.52 -11.89
C GLY A 57 11.26 3.95 -11.43
N PRO A 58 11.90 4.60 -10.45
CA PRO A 58 13.12 4.11 -9.83
C PRO A 58 12.93 2.76 -9.14
N ASP A 59 13.99 1.95 -9.12
CA ASP A 59 14.01 0.67 -8.40
C ASP A 59 13.90 0.89 -6.88
N GLY A 60 12.90 0.25 -6.27
CA GLY A 60 12.60 0.44 -4.85
C GLY A 60 13.67 -0.10 -3.90
N PHE A 61 14.39 -1.18 -4.25
CA PHE A 61 15.48 -1.71 -3.41
C PHE A 61 16.62 -0.69 -3.30
N ASN A 62 16.98 -0.07 -4.42
CA ASN A 62 18.03 0.95 -4.45
C ASN A 62 17.61 2.22 -3.70
N VAL A 63 16.36 2.65 -3.85
CA VAL A 63 15.83 3.80 -3.10
C VAL A 63 15.87 3.53 -1.60
N VAL A 64 15.39 2.37 -1.14
CA VAL A 64 15.41 2.00 0.28
C VAL A 64 16.85 1.95 0.80
N SER A 65 17.79 1.33 0.06
CA SER A 65 19.19 1.26 0.48
C SER A 65 19.79 2.65 0.72
N TYR A 66 19.52 3.58 -0.19
CA TYR A 66 20.01 4.94 -0.12
C TYR A 66 19.41 5.71 1.08
N VAL A 67 18.11 5.58 1.30
CA VAL A 67 17.39 6.29 2.37
C VAL A 67 17.69 5.68 3.73
N ALA A 68 17.85 4.37 3.82
CA ALA A 68 18.19 3.68 5.07
C ALA A 68 19.54 4.14 5.64
N ALA A 69 20.50 4.43 4.76
CA ALA A 69 21.79 4.99 5.15
C ALA A 69 21.73 6.44 5.63
N ALA A 70 20.65 7.16 5.31
CA ALA A 70 20.46 8.58 5.65
C ALA A 70 19.53 8.80 6.87
N THR A 71 18.97 7.75 7.45
CA THR A 71 17.99 7.80 8.56
C THR A 71 18.34 6.78 9.64
N GLU A 72 17.89 7.02 10.88
CA GLU A 72 18.22 6.18 12.03
C GLU A 72 17.03 5.36 12.55
N ARG A 73 15.83 5.96 12.55
CA ARG A 73 14.62 5.38 13.15
C ARG A 73 13.53 5.05 12.14
N LEU A 74 13.48 5.79 11.04
CA LEU A 74 12.44 5.66 10.02
C LEU A 74 12.46 4.24 9.43
N LYS A 75 11.32 3.56 9.48
CA LYS A 75 11.12 2.24 8.87
C LYS A 75 10.70 2.37 7.42
N PHE A 76 10.87 1.31 6.65
CA PHE A 76 10.58 1.28 5.22
C PHE A 76 9.56 0.21 4.88
N LEU A 77 8.65 0.54 3.97
CA LEU A 77 7.71 -0.39 3.37
C LEU A 77 7.99 -0.42 1.86
N LEU A 78 8.71 -1.44 1.42
CA LEU A 78 9.11 -1.60 0.03
C LEU A 78 8.00 -2.28 -0.78
N ALA A 79 7.40 -1.59 -1.73
CA ALA A 79 6.50 -2.21 -2.69
C ALA A 79 7.27 -3.16 -3.61
N HIS A 80 6.81 -4.40 -3.72
CA HIS A 80 7.45 -5.45 -4.48
C HIS A 80 6.44 -6.27 -5.26
N ARG A 81 6.76 -6.55 -6.53
CA ARG A 81 5.96 -7.41 -7.42
C ARG A 81 6.59 -8.79 -7.53
N PRO A 82 5.92 -9.85 -7.08
CA PRO A 82 6.32 -11.23 -7.35
C PRO A 82 6.39 -11.50 -8.86
N GLY A 83 7.45 -12.19 -9.29
CA GLY A 83 7.64 -12.60 -10.67
C GLY A 83 8.73 -11.85 -11.43
N PHE A 84 9.08 -10.62 -11.06
CA PHE A 84 10.17 -9.88 -11.74
C PHE A 84 11.55 -10.13 -11.15
N VAL A 85 11.60 -10.62 -9.92
CA VAL A 85 12.82 -11.09 -9.26
C VAL A 85 12.55 -12.49 -8.76
N ALA A 86 13.46 -13.43 -9.00
CA ALA A 86 13.31 -14.80 -8.48
C ALA A 86 13.11 -14.81 -6.96
N PRO A 87 12.22 -15.67 -6.40
CA PRO A 87 11.85 -15.64 -5.00
C PRO A 87 13.04 -15.80 -4.04
N THR A 88 13.99 -16.67 -4.37
CA THR A 88 15.23 -16.86 -3.60
C THR A 88 16.11 -15.62 -3.59
N LEU A 89 16.22 -14.92 -4.73
CA LEU A 89 16.99 -13.68 -4.82
C LEU A 89 16.28 -12.54 -4.05
N ALA A 90 14.97 -12.42 -4.18
CA ALA A 90 14.20 -11.42 -3.45
C ALA A 90 14.32 -11.65 -1.93
N ALA A 91 14.24 -12.88 -1.47
CA ALA A 91 14.43 -13.21 -0.06
C ALA A 91 15.81 -12.75 0.44
N ARG A 92 16.88 -13.00 -0.29
CA ARG A 92 18.24 -12.53 0.06
C ARG A 92 18.36 -11.01 0.02
N LYS A 93 17.79 -10.35 -1.00
CA LYS A 93 17.80 -8.88 -1.09
C LYS A 93 17.10 -8.24 0.11
N LEU A 94 15.94 -8.75 0.49
CA LEU A 94 15.18 -8.26 1.64
C LEU A 94 15.90 -8.55 2.97
N ALA A 95 16.48 -9.73 3.15
CA ALA A 95 17.28 -10.04 4.33
C ALA A 95 18.52 -9.15 4.42
N THR A 96 19.22 -8.89 3.31
CA THR A 96 20.36 -7.97 3.27
C THR A 96 19.94 -6.53 3.63
N LEU A 97 18.81 -6.05 3.09
CA LEU A 97 18.28 -4.74 3.46
C LEU A 97 17.86 -4.68 4.93
N ASP A 98 17.38 -5.79 5.48
CA ASP A 98 17.02 -5.88 6.89
C ASP A 98 18.24 -5.64 7.79
N HIS A 99 19.40 -6.23 7.45
CA HIS A 99 20.67 -5.93 8.10
C HIS A 99 21.12 -4.48 7.89
N PHE A 100 21.13 -3.98 6.66
CA PHE A 100 21.57 -2.61 6.35
C PHE A 100 20.69 -1.54 7.00
N SER A 101 19.42 -1.83 7.19
CA SER A 101 18.49 -0.95 7.87
C SER A 101 18.37 -1.20 9.37
N ASN A 102 19.10 -2.16 9.93
CA ASN A 102 18.97 -2.58 11.34
C ASN A 102 17.52 -2.93 11.73
N GLY A 103 16.89 -3.84 10.98
CA GLY A 103 15.54 -4.34 11.25
C GLY A 103 14.41 -3.37 10.91
N ARG A 104 14.62 -2.40 9.99
CA ARG A 104 13.63 -1.36 9.67
C ARG A 104 12.85 -1.62 8.38
N ILE A 105 13.13 -2.71 7.65
CA ILE A 105 12.44 -3.04 6.40
C ILE A 105 11.13 -3.81 6.65
N ALA A 106 10.13 -3.58 5.80
CA ALA A 106 9.00 -4.45 5.56
C ALA A 106 8.73 -4.49 4.05
N VAL A 107 8.13 -5.54 3.55
CA VAL A 107 7.79 -5.66 2.14
C VAL A 107 6.27 -5.53 1.92
N HIS A 108 5.85 -4.74 0.95
CA HIS A 108 4.46 -4.61 0.52
C HIS A 108 4.27 -5.35 -0.80
N ILE A 109 3.65 -6.49 -0.73
CA ILE A 109 3.37 -7.32 -1.90
C ILE A 109 2.20 -6.74 -2.67
N ILE A 110 2.45 -6.43 -3.94
CA ILE A 110 1.48 -5.94 -4.91
C ILE A 110 1.53 -6.83 -6.15
N THR A 111 0.48 -7.63 -6.39
CA THR A 111 0.46 -8.61 -7.50
C THR A 111 0.29 -7.93 -8.87
N GLY A 112 -0.18 -6.68 -8.88
CA GLY A 112 -0.38 -5.90 -10.11
C GLY A 112 -1.85 -5.85 -10.55
N GLY A 113 -2.34 -4.62 -10.71
CA GLY A 113 -3.74 -4.33 -11.06
C GLY A 113 -3.95 -3.87 -12.51
N SER A 114 -2.92 -3.90 -13.35
CA SER A 114 -2.97 -3.47 -14.76
C SER A 114 -2.09 -4.36 -15.61
N ASP A 115 -2.68 -5.07 -16.57
CA ASP A 115 -1.94 -5.94 -17.50
C ASP A 115 -0.96 -5.13 -18.34
N ALA A 116 -1.34 -3.95 -18.80
CA ALA A 116 -0.46 -3.08 -19.59
C ALA A 116 0.81 -2.66 -18.80
N GLU A 117 0.71 -2.50 -17.48
CA GLU A 117 1.88 -2.21 -16.65
C GLU A 117 2.75 -3.44 -16.42
N GLN A 118 2.14 -4.60 -16.22
CA GLN A 118 2.83 -5.87 -16.07
C GLN A 118 3.59 -6.26 -17.35
N GLN A 119 2.97 -6.08 -18.50
CA GLN A 119 3.56 -6.38 -19.80
C GLN A 119 4.79 -5.51 -20.14
N ARG A 120 4.91 -4.30 -19.56
CA ARG A 120 6.12 -3.49 -19.71
C ARG A 120 7.35 -4.14 -19.09
N ASP A 121 7.17 -4.91 -18.04
CA ASP A 121 8.24 -5.66 -17.37
C ASP A 121 8.27 -7.14 -17.80
N GLY A 122 7.52 -7.51 -18.87
CA GLY A 122 7.55 -8.83 -19.48
C GLY A 122 6.61 -9.86 -18.86
N ASP A 123 5.69 -9.48 -17.99
CA ASP A 123 4.71 -10.39 -17.38
C ASP A 123 3.40 -10.40 -18.16
N TRP A 124 3.09 -11.55 -18.78
CA TRP A 124 1.92 -11.80 -19.62
C TRP A 124 0.89 -12.70 -18.96
N LEU A 125 1.07 -13.06 -17.69
CA LEU A 125 0.10 -13.85 -16.96
C LEU A 125 -1.19 -13.06 -16.73
N ASP A 126 -2.33 -13.77 -16.76
CA ASP A 126 -3.61 -13.20 -16.35
C ASP A 126 -3.64 -12.90 -14.85
N HIS A 127 -4.66 -12.13 -14.43
CA HIS A 127 -4.83 -11.68 -13.06
C HIS A 127 -4.78 -12.81 -12.03
N ASP A 128 -5.56 -13.88 -12.22
CA ASP A 128 -5.68 -14.94 -11.21
C ASP A 128 -4.44 -15.84 -11.18
N THR A 129 -3.84 -16.08 -12.34
CA THR A 129 -2.55 -16.78 -12.46
C THR A 129 -1.43 -16.03 -11.75
N ARG A 130 -1.41 -14.70 -11.81
CA ARG A 130 -0.45 -13.89 -11.03
C ARG A 130 -0.62 -14.08 -9.52
N TYR A 131 -1.87 -14.26 -9.01
CA TYR A 131 -2.09 -14.54 -7.59
C TYR A 131 -1.64 -15.95 -7.20
N ARG A 132 -1.87 -16.97 -8.04
CA ARG A 132 -1.32 -18.32 -7.78
C ARG A 132 0.21 -18.29 -7.72
N ARG A 133 0.85 -17.60 -8.68
CA ARG A 133 2.30 -17.39 -8.65
C ARG A 133 2.76 -16.65 -7.38
N THR A 134 2.01 -15.66 -6.93
CA THR A 134 2.32 -14.90 -5.72
C THR A 134 2.24 -15.77 -4.47
N ASP A 135 1.26 -16.67 -4.40
CA ASP A 135 1.11 -17.64 -3.31
C ASP A 135 2.37 -18.52 -3.19
N GLU A 136 2.74 -19.15 -4.30
CA GLU A 136 3.95 -19.99 -4.40
C GLU A 136 5.24 -19.22 -4.11
N TYR A 137 5.34 -18.01 -4.65
CA TYR A 137 6.46 -17.10 -4.43
C TYR A 137 6.69 -16.80 -2.94
N LEU A 138 5.61 -16.50 -2.21
CA LEU A 138 5.70 -16.15 -0.80
C LEU A 138 6.00 -17.36 0.09
N ASP A 139 5.54 -18.56 -0.28
CA ASP A 139 5.95 -19.78 0.39
C ASP A 139 7.45 -20.00 0.28
N ILE A 140 8.02 -19.84 -0.94
CA ILE A 140 9.47 -19.95 -1.17
C ILE A 140 10.24 -18.89 -0.39
N VAL A 141 9.82 -17.62 -0.47
CA VAL A 141 10.48 -16.50 0.22
C VAL A 141 10.57 -16.78 1.72
N ARG A 142 9.48 -17.24 2.34
CA ARG A 142 9.47 -17.59 3.77
C ARG A 142 10.41 -18.76 4.07
N ARG A 143 10.36 -19.82 3.27
CA ARG A 143 11.25 -20.96 3.47
C ARG A 143 12.72 -20.57 3.37
N VAL A 144 13.09 -19.71 2.43
CA VAL A 144 14.47 -19.19 2.32
C VAL A 144 14.87 -18.40 3.58
N TRP A 145 13.95 -17.64 4.17
CA TRP A 145 14.23 -16.88 5.39
C TRP A 145 14.35 -17.74 6.64
N THR A 146 13.62 -18.84 6.73
CA THR A 146 13.46 -19.61 7.98
C THR A 146 14.10 -20.99 7.96
N SER A 147 14.37 -21.58 6.81
CA SER A 147 14.99 -22.90 6.72
C SER A 147 16.44 -22.88 7.19
N GLU A 148 16.80 -23.83 8.04
CA GLU A 148 18.16 -24.03 8.54
C GLU A 148 19.01 -24.86 7.56
N GLU A 149 18.36 -25.58 6.66
CA GLU A 149 19.00 -26.47 5.68
C GLU A 149 18.51 -26.15 4.27
N PRO A 150 19.30 -26.50 3.22
CA PRO A 150 18.86 -26.46 1.83
C PRO A 150 17.60 -27.29 1.60
N PHE A 151 16.72 -26.81 0.71
CA PHE A 151 15.48 -27.51 0.35
C PHE A 151 15.25 -27.53 -1.16
N ASP A 152 14.56 -28.55 -1.62
CA ASP A 152 14.01 -28.61 -2.98
C ASP A 152 12.56 -28.09 -2.97
N TYR A 153 12.13 -27.55 -4.09
CA TYR A 153 10.77 -27.07 -4.31
C TYR A 153 10.31 -27.40 -5.73
N GLU A 154 9.14 -27.98 -5.85
CA GLU A 154 8.49 -28.30 -7.13
C GLU A 154 7.09 -27.71 -7.12
N GLY A 155 6.88 -26.64 -7.87
CA GLY A 155 5.60 -25.94 -7.97
C GLY A 155 5.17 -25.71 -9.42
N GLU A 156 4.07 -25.01 -9.58
CA GLU A 156 3.52 -24.62 -10.89
C GLU A 156 4.42 -23.61 -11.59
N PHE A 157 5.00 -22.67 -10.84
CA PHE A 157 5.77 -21.53 -11.38
C PHE A 157 7.27 -21.61 -11.10
N TYR A 158 7.66 -22.32 -10.05
CA TYR A 158 9.05 -22.39 -9.62
C TYR A 158 9.50 -23.80 -9.34
N GLN A 159 10.69 -24.12 -9.83
CA GLN A 159 11.40 -25.36 -9.50
C GLN A 159 12.77 -25.00 -8.95
N LEU A 160 13.09 -25.47 -7.76
CA LEU A 160 14.33 -25.15 -7.05
C LEU A 160 15.03 -26.42 -6.59
N LYS A 161 16.33 -26.43 -6.69
CA LYS A 161 17.19 -27.48 -6.15
C LYS A 161 18.11 -26.85 -5.12
N GLN A 162 18.18 -27.47 -3.93
CA GLN A 162 19.06 -27.07 -2.83
C GLN A 162 19.00 -25.56 -2.53
N ALA A 163 17.78 -25.00 -2.56
CA ALA A 163 17.56 -23.58 -2.28
C ALA A 163 17.90 -23.26 -0.83
N PHE A 164 18.77 -22.29 -0.63
CA PHE A 164 19.20 -21.86 0.69
C PHE A 164 19.72 -20.42 0.67
N SER A 165 19.74 -19.79 1.82
CA SER A 165 20.44 -18.52 2.02
C SER A 165 21.12 -18.51 3.39
N GLU A 166 22.40 -18.19 3.40
CA GLU A 166 23.17 -17.96 4.63
C GLU A 166 22.74 -16.65 5.32
N VAL A 167 22.27 -15.68 4.51
CA VAL A 167 21.77 -14.41 5.05
C VAL A 167 20.30 -14.56 5.46
N LYS A 168 20.07 -14.58 6.76
CA LYS A 168 18.72 -14.58 7.35
C LYS A 168 18.33 -13.19 7.80
N PRO A 169 17.02 -12.85 7.84
CA PRO A 169 16.57 -11.57 8.42
C PRO A 169 16.98 -11.40 9.88
N LEU A 170 17.26 -10.15 10.29
CA LEU A 170 17.38 -9.78 11.69
C LEU A 170 16.01 -9.88 12.40
N GLN A 171 14.96 -9.49 11.72
CA GLN A 171 13.60 -9.51 12.25
C GLN A 171 13.08 -10.96 12.32
N GLN A 172 12.50 -11.32 13.49
CA GLN A 172 11.96 -12.65 13.72
C GLN A 172 10.42 -12.63 13.71
N PRO A 173 9.75 -13.65 13.17
CA PRO A 173 10.34 -14.85 12.50
C PRO A 173 10.84 -14.56 11.08
N HIS A 174 10.52 -13.41 10.51
CA HIS A 174 10.93 -12.96 9.18
C HIS A 174 10.60 -11.46 8.97
N VAL A 175 11.05 -10.88 7.85
CA VAL A 175 10.66 -9.53 7.42
C VAL A 175 9.13 -9.42 7.36
N PRO A 176 8.52 -8.39 7.97
CA PRO A 176 7.06 -8.22 7.94
C PRO A 176 6.52 -8.07 6.52
N ILE A 177 5.46 -8.81 6.21
CA ILE A 177 4.78 -8.81 4.90
C ILE A 177 3.49 -8.02 5.01
N TYR A 178 3.39 -6.94 4.23
CA TYR A 178 2.15 -6.24 3.92
C TYR A 178 1.59 -6.77 2.60
N PHE A 179 0.28 -6.80 2.47
CA PHE A 179 -0.37 -7.27 1.26
C PHE A 179 -1.54 -6.38 0.90
N GLY A 180 -1.63 -5.97 -0.36
CA GLY A 180 -2.73 -5.16 -0.88
C GLY A 180 -3.47 -5.84 -2.02
N GLY A 181 -4.78 -5.73 -2.02
CA GLY A 181 -5.65 -6.22 -3.06
C GLY A 181 -7.12 -6.27 -2.63
N ALA A 182 -8.03 -6.36 -3.58
CA ALA A 182 -9.47 -6.33 -3.30
C ALA A 182 -10.27 -7.46 -3.97
N SER A 183 -9.66 -8.25 -4.88
CA SER A 183 -10.29 -9.43 -5.49
C SER A 183 -10.34 -10.61 -4.52
N GLY A 184 -11.17 -11.61 -4.80
CA GLY A 184 -11.21 -12.86 -4.02
C GLY A 184 -9.83 -13.52 -3.95
N ALA A 185 -9.16 -13.71 -5.09
CA ALA A 185 -7.80 -14.25 -5.15
C ALA A 185 -6.80 -13.44 -4.29
N ALA A 186 -6.94 -12.10 -4.26
CA ALA A 186 -6.11 -11.26 -3.39
C ALA A 186 -6.39 -11.51 -1.90
N VAL A 187 -7.65 -11.70 -1.53
CA VAL A 187 -8.05 -11.99 -0.14
C VAL A 187 -7.46 -13.32 0.31
N ASP A 188 -7.56 -14.35 -0.49
CA ASP A 188 -7.07 -15.70 -0.15
C ASP A 188 -5.56 -15.70 0.08
N VAL A 189 -4.79 -15.18 -0.89
CA VAL A 189 -3.32 -15.12 -0.80
C VAL A 189 -2.87 -14.18 0.32
N GLY A 190 -3.46 -13.00 0.40
CA GLY A 190 -3.08 -12.01 1.41
C GLY A 190 -3.44 -12.44 2.82
N ALA A 191 -4.60 -13.07 3.04
CA ALA A 191 -4.99 -13.62 4.34
C ALA A 191 -4.05 -14.75 4.78
N LYS A 192 -3.58 -15.59 3.85
CA LYS A 192 -2.60 -16.66 4.11
C LYS A 192 -1.23 -16.11 4.49
N HIS A 193 -0.72 -15.10 3.78
CA HIS A 193 0.69 -14.74 3.86
C HIS A 193 1.01 -13.47 4.66
N SER A 194 0.12 -12.49 4.72
CA SER A 194 0.48 -11.18 5.29
C SER A 194 0.49 -11.13 6.81
N ASN A 195 1.30 -10.23 7.36
CA ASN A 195 1.24 -9.76 8.75
C ASN A 195 0.29 -8.54 8.83
N VAL A 196 0.22 -7.76 7.76
CA VAL A 196 -0.64 -6.57 7.67
C VAL A 196 -1.37 -6.59 6.33
N TYR A 197 -2.70 -6.56 6.36
CA TYR A 197 -3.50 -6.41 5.14
C TYR A 197 -3.85 -4.95 4.91
N ALA A 198 -3.51 -4.42 3.73
CA ALA A 198 -3.65 -3.01 3.38
C ALA A 198 -4.88 -2.77 2.50
N PHE A 199 -5.69 -1.78 2.86
CA PHE A 199 -6.84 -1.30 2.12
C PHE A 199 -6.63 0.12 1.61
N TRP A 200 -7.26 0.45 0.51
CA TRP A 200 -7.49 1.85 0.15
C TRP A 200 -8.58 2.44 1.04
N GLY A 201 -8.61 3.77 1.12
CA GLY A 201 -9.58 4.51 1.92
C GLY A 201 -10.99 4.40 1.35
N GLU A 202 -11.73 3.41 1.79
CA GLU A 202 -13.15 3.23 1.55
C GLU A 202 -13.95 3.76 2.75
N PRO A 203 -15.28 3.95 2.64
CA PRO A 203 -16.14 4.27 3.79
C PRO A 203 -15.96 3.27 4.95
N ILE A 204 -16.06 3.75 6.18
CA ILE A 204 -15.76 2.96 7.40
C ILE A 204 -16.57 1.65 7.44
N ALA A 205 -17.83 1.68 7.02
CA ALA A 205 -18.68 0.48 6.96
C ALA A 205 -18.10 -0.56 5.99
N ALA A 206 -17.63 -0.13 4.81
CA ALA A 206 -17.01 -1.00 3.82
C ALA A 206 -15.66 -1.56 4.32
N ILE A 207 -14.83 -0.75 4.97
CA ILE A 207 -13.58 -1.21 5.59
C ILE A 207 -13.86 -2.27 6.66
N LYS A 208 -14.89 -2.11 7.50
CA LYS A 208 -15.29 -3.14 8.49
C LYS A 208 -15.68 -4.45 7.83
N GLN A 209 -16.45 -4.39 6.75
CA GLN A 209 -16.82 -5.57 5.97
C GLN A 209 -15.57 -6.26 5.38
N ARG A 210 -14.67 -5.50 4.75
CA ARG A 210 -13.42 -6.02 4.19
C ARG A 210 -12.53 -6.67 5.25
N ILE A 211 -12.44 -6.08 6.44
CA ILE A 211 -11.71 -6.68 7.57
C ILE A 211 -12.33 -8.04 7.96
N ALA A 212 -13.66 -8.14 7.99
CA ALA A 212 -14.34 -9.39 8.29
C ALA A 212 -14.08 -10.47 7.23
N GLU A 213 -14.13 -10.10 5.94
CA GLU A 213 -13.82 -11.00 4.81
C GLU A 213 -12.39 -11.55 4.91
N VAL A 214 -11.39 -10.68 5.08
CA VAL A 214 -9.98 -11.11 5.21
C VAL A 214 -9.75 -11.97 6.44
N LYS A 215 -10.40 -11.66 7.57
CA LYS A 215 -10.29 -12.49 8.77
C LYS A 215 -10.93 -13.86 8.60
N ALA A 216 -12.03 -13.95 7.86
CA ALA A 216 -12.69 -15.23 7.59
C ALA A 216 -11.85 -16.13 6.68
N ALA A 217 -11.07 -15.55 5.76
CA ALA A 217 -10.15 -16.27 4.88
C ALA A 217 -8.80 -16.61 5.54
N ALA A 218 -8.49 -16.01 6.68
CA ALA A 218 -7.20 -16.24 7.34
C ALA A 218 -7.15 -17.61 8.04
N PRO A 219 -5.97 -18.25 8.07
CA PRO A 219 -5.76 -19.47 8.86
C PRO A 219 -6.15 -19.29 10.33
N PRO A 220 -6.67 -20.31 11.00
CA PRO A 220 -7.02 -20.23 12.41
C PRO A 220 -5.88 -19.74 13.30
N GLY A 221 -6.18 -18.82 14.20
CA GLY A 221 -5.20 -18.26 15.15
C GLY A 221 -4.23 -17.23 14.57
N LYS A 222 -4.31 -16.90 13.28
CA LYS A 222 -3.44 -15.90 12.66
C LYS A 222 -3.76 -14.51 13.16
N ASP A 223 -2.74 -13.81 13.73
CA ASP A 223 -2.84 -12.39 14.07
C ASP A 223 -2.60 -11.53 12.83
N LEU A 224 -3.68 -10.90 12.35
CA LEU A 224 -3.65 -9.97 11.21
C LEU A 224 -3.86 -8.54 11.69
N ARG A 225 -2.92 -7.69 11.34
CA ARG A 225 -3.07 -6.24 11.44
C ARG A 225 -3.65 -5.69 10.12
N PHE A 226 -4.18 -4.49 10.18
CA PHE A 226 -4.79 -3.83 9.01
C PHE A 226 -4.25 -2.43 8.86
N SER A 227 -4.09 -2.01 7.61
CA SER A 227 -3.66 -0.66 7.22
C SER A 227 -4.71 -0.06 6.28
N VAL A 228 -4.98 1.23 6.41
CA VAL A 228 -5.87 1.98 5.51
C VAL A 228 -5.10 3.16 4.95
N SER A 229 -5.12 3.32 3.64
CA SER A 229 -4.42 4.40 2.94
C SER A 229 -5.40 5.53 2.64
N LEU A 230 -5.11 6.71 3.16
CA LEU A 230 -5.91 7.93 3.03
C LEU A 230 -5.00 9.11 2.68
N ARG A 231 -5.51 10.08 1.93
CA ARG A 231 -4.78 11.31 1.59
C ARG A 231 -5.31 12.46 2.44
N PRO A 232 -4.54 13.00 3.41
CA PRO A 232 -4.95 14.19 4.13
C PRO A 232 -4.79 15.44 3.24
N ILE A 233 -5.83 16.29 3.19
CA ILE A 233 -5.77 17.64 2.61
C ILE A 233 -6.05 18.62 3.74
N LEU A 234 -4.99 19.26 4.20
CA LEU A 234 -5.02 20.09 5.40
C LEU A 234 -5.06 21.58 5.06
N GLY A 235 -5.81 22.35 5.85
CA GLY A 235 -5.82 23.80 5.88
C GLY A 235 -5.85 24.32 7.30
N GLU A 236 -5.43 25.60 7.52
CA GLU A 236 -5.51 26.26 8.82
C GLU A 236 -6.94 26.38 9.32
N THR A 237 -7.88 26.51 8.39
CA THR A 237 -9.32 26.49 8.64
C THR A 237 -10.00 25.47 7.73
N GLU A 238 -11.19 25.04 8.08
CA GLU A 238 -11.98 24.12 7.24
C GLU A 238 -12.23 24.71 5.85
N ALA A 239 -12.54 26.00 5.76
CA ALA A 239 -12.76 26.67 4.47
C ALA A 239 -11.49 26.64 3.60
N LYS A 240 -10.31 26.93 4.16
CA LYS A 240 -9.03 26.83 3.42
C LYS A 240 -8.67 25.40 3.02
N ALA A 241 -9.02 24.40 3.82
CA ALA A 241 -8.83 23.00 3.45
C ALA A 241 -9.69 22.62 2.23
N TRP A 242 -10.95 23.04 2.21
CA TRP A 242 -11.83 22.81 1.06
C TRP A 242 -11.43 23.60 -0.18
N GLU A 243 -11.02 24.85 -0.03
CA GLU A 243 -10.45 25.65 -1.14
C GLU A 243 -9.26 24.92 -1.79
N LYS A 244 -8.32 24.43 -0.98
CA LYS A 244 -7.18 23.64 -1.44
C LYS A 244 -7.62 22.35 -2.14
N ALA A 245 -8.60 21.62 -1.59
CA ALA A 245 -9.11 20.39 -2.17
C ALA A 245 -9.73 20.61 -3.55
N HIS A 246 -10.56 21.63 -3.69
CA HIS A 246 -11.16 22.01 -4.97
C HIS A 246 -10.12 22.51 -5.97
N TYR A 247 -9.12 23.26 -5.51
CA TYR A 247 -8.01 23.68 -6.36
C TYR A 247 -7.22 22.49 -6.90
N ILE A 248 -6.86 21.51 -6.06
CA ILE A 248 -6.19 20.27 -6.50
C ILE A 248 -7.05 19.54 -7.55
N LEU A 249 -8.34 19.40 -7.32
CA LEU A 249 -9.27 18.75 -8.25
C LEU A 249 -9.33 19.49 -9.60
N SER A 250 -9.40 20.83 -9.59
CA SER A 250 -9.41 21.62 -10.82
C SER A 250 -8.12 21.42 -11.64
N ARG A 251 -6.96 21.40 -10.97
CA ARG A 251 -5.66 21.15 -11.63
C ARG A 251 -5.56 19.74 -12.25
N ILE A 252 -6.09 18.74 -11.56
CA ILE A 252 -6.20 17.37 -12.10
C ILE A 252 -7.05 17.38 -13.37
N ASN A 253 -8.21 18.00 -13.35
CA ASN A 253 -9.11 18.07 -14.49
C ASN A 253 -8.50 18.83 -15.68
N GLU A 254 -7.84 19.96 -15.44
CA GLU A 254 -7.11 20.71 -16.47
C GLU A 254 -5.99 19.88 -17.12
N SER A 255 -5.22 19.16 -16.33
CA SER A 255 -4.15 18.30 -16.83
C SER A 255 -4.68 17.17 -17.69
N ARG A 256 -5.86 16.62 -17.34
CA ARG A 256 -6.54 15.59 -18.14
C ARG A 256 -7.05 16.12 -19.47
N VAL A 257 -7.65 17.30 -19.46
CA VAL A 257 -8.11 17.96 -20.70
C VAL A 257 -6.93 18.21 -21.64
N LYS A 258 -5.80 18.73 -21.10
CA LYS A 258 -4.58 18.93 -21.90
C LYS A 258 -4.01 17.63 -22.48
N ALA A 259 -4.15 16.52 -21.77
CA ALA A 259 -3.71 15.20 -22.23
C ALA A 259 -4.71 14.52 -23.20
N GLY A 260 -5.79 15.21 -23.60
CA GLY A 260 -6.83 14.64 -24.47
C GLY A 260 -7.65 13.50 -23.83
N ILE A 261 -7.57 13.36 -22.51
CA ILE A 261 -8.33 12.36 -21.77
C ILE A 261 -9.71 12.96 -21.49
N GLN A 262 -10.63 12.82 -22.44
CA GLN A 262 -12.02 13.19 -22.19
C GLN A 262 -12.61 12.28 -21.11
N LEU A 263 -13.16 12.91 -20.07
CA LEU A 263 -14.16 12.27 -19.23
C LEU A 263 -15.45 12.17 -20.09
N SER A 264 -15.59 11.13 -20.88
CA SER A 264 -16.92 10.79 -21.36
C SER A 264 -17.76 10.42 -20.15
N ALA A 265 -18.64 11.31 -19.75
CA ALA A 265 -19.72 11.06 -18.81
C ALA A 265 -20.66 9.98 -19.42
N GLY A 266 -20.22 8.76 -19.51
CA GLY A 266 -20.96 7.67 -20.16
C GLY A 266 -20.14 6.50 -20.65
N ALA A 267 -18.83 6.64 -20.85
CA ALA A 267 -18.00 5.47 -21.17
C ALA A 267 -17.70 4.71 -19.89
N SER A 268 -18.20 3.49 -19.81
CA SER A 268 -17.99 2.52 -18.72
C SER A 268 -16.54 2.00 -18.68
N PHE A 269 -15.57 2.90 -18.51
CA PHE A 269 -14.21 2.46 -18.21
C PHE A 269 -14.19 1.91 -16.80
N ARG A 270 -14.28 0.59 -16.66
CA ARG A 270 -14.00 -0.09 -15.41
C ARG A 270 -12.51 -0.40 -15.35
N PRO A 271 -11.79 0.06 -14.33
CA PRO A 271 -10.43 -0.37 -14.08
C PRO A 271 -10.39 -1.90 -13.89
N GLN A 272 -9.32 -2.55 -14.36
CA GLN A 272 -9.10 -3.98 -14.09
C GLN A 272 -8.96 -4.26 -12.59
N ALA A 273 -8.35 -3.32 -11.84
CA ALA A 273 -8.19 -3.44 -10.40
C ALA A 273 -9.54 -3.30 -9.68
N VAL A 274 -9.94 -4.34 -8.96
CA VAL A 274 -11.19 -4.37 -8.16
C VAL A 274 -11.24 -3.22 -7.15
N GLY A 275 -10.12 -2.91 -6.48
CA GLY A 275 -10.05 -1.78 -5.54
C GLY A 275 -10.37 -0.44 -6.18
N SER A 276 -9.86 -0.19 -7.40
CA SER A 276 -10.19 1.02 -8.17
C SER A 276 -11.67 1.08 -8.52
N SER A 277 -12.25 -0.03 -8.98
CA SER A 277 -13.67 -0.11 -9.31
C SER A 277 -14.55 0.21 -8.09
N ARG A 278 -14.21 -0.32 -6.91
CA ARG A 278 -14.92 -0.03 -5.65
C ARG A 278 -14.87 1.45 -5.28
N LEU A 279 -13.71 2.09 -5.38
CA LEU A 279 -13.59 3.53 -5.10
C LEU A 279 -14.43 4.37 -6.06
N LEU A 280 -14.49 3.98 -7.35
CA LEU A 280 -15.35 4.66 -8.33
C LEU A 280 -16.84 4.47 -8.03
N ASP A 281 -17.24 3.30 -7.54
CA ASP A 281 -18.63 3.05 -7.16
C ASP A 281 -19.01 3.94 -5.96
N PHE A 282 -18.18 4.05 -4.91
CA PHE A 282 -18.41 5.00 -3.81
C PHE A 282 -18.45 6.46 -4.29
N ALA A 283 -17.57 6.83 -5.23
CA ALA A 283 -17.56 8.19 -5.78
C ALA A 283 -18.84 8.53 -6.58
N LYS A 284 -19.52 7.53 -7.16
CA LYS A 284 -20.84 7.71 -7.81
C LYS A 284 -21.99 7.87 -6.81
N GLU A 285 -21.89 7.22 -5.65
CA GLU A 285 -22.95 7.31 -4.63
C GLU A 285 -23.02 8.71 -4.04
N ARG A 286 -21.89 9.29 -3.65
CA ARG A 286 -21.78 10.65 -3.11
C ARG A 286 -20.33 11.13 -3.08
N GLU A 287 -20.14 12.44 -3.03
CA GLU A 287 -18.82 13.07 -2.97
C GLU A 287 -18.16 12.91 -1.60
N ILE A 288 -18.92 12.95 -0.51
CA ILE A 288 -18.40 12.87 0.85
C ILE A 288 -19.07 11.70 1.57
N HIS A 289 -18.27 10.77 2.06
CA HIS A 289 -18.69 9.67 2.92
C HIS A 289 -18.21 9.91 4.36
N ASP A 290 -18.88 9.25 5.30
CA ASP A 290 -18.64 9.43 6.74
C ASP A 290 -18.65 10.93 7.10
N LYS A 291 -17.67 11.40 7.88
CA LYS A 291 -17.56 12.83 8.17
C LYS A 291 -16.83 13.63 7.08
N ARG A 292 -15.76 13.08 6.50
CA ARG A 292 -14.77 13.85 5.71
C ARG A 292 -14.12 13.08 4.59
N LEU A 293 -14.52 11.86 4.31
CA LEU A 293 -13.94 11.06 3.25
C LEU A 293 -14.44 11.56 1.89
N TRP A 294 -13.62 12.31 1.18
CA TRP A 294 -13.92 12.97 -0.07
C TRP A 294 -13.40 12.17 -1.27
N THR A 295 -14.28 11.90 -2.24
CA THR A 295 -14.04 10.94 -3.33
C THR A 295 -13.85 11.55 -4.73
N PRO A 296 -14.10 12.84 -5.03
CA PRO A 296 -13.98 13.38 -6.39
C PRO A 296 -12.62 13.22 -7.04
N ILE A 297 -11.52 13.19 -6.26
CA ILE A 297 -10.19 12.89 -6.83
C ILE A 297 -10.16 11.46 -7.39
N ALA A 298 -10.79 10.48 -6.71
CA ALA A 298 -10.90 9.12 -7.22
C ALA A 298 -11.67 9.09 -8.55
N ALA A 299 -12.80 9.78 -8.64
CA ALA A 299 -13.55 9.91 -9.88
C ALA A 299 -12.70 10.55 -11.00
N ALA A 300 -12.01 11.66 -10.71
CA ALA A 300 -11.21 12.38 -11.67
C ALA A 300 -9.98 11.60 -12.18
N THR A 301 -9.41 10.69 -11.38
CA THR A 301 -8.19 9.95 -11.71
C THR A 301 -8.42 8.51 -12.14
N GLY A 302 -9.69 8.05 -12.19
CA GLY A 302 -10.02 6.64 -12.40
C GLY A 302 -9.58 5.74 -11.23
N ALA A 303 -9.51 6.33 -10.03
CA ALA A 303 -9.11 5.67 -8.78
C ALA A 303 -7.77 4.92 -8.87
N ARG A 304 -6.81 5.49 -9.59
CA ARG A 304 -5.45 4.92 -9.67
C ARG A 304 -4.67 5.29 -8.41
N GLY A 305 -4.36 4.29 -7.60
CA GLY A 305 -3.66 4.46 -6.33
C GLY A 305 -4.55 5.02 -5.21
N ASN A 306 -3.94 5.63 -4.18
CA ASN A 306 -4.64 6.26 -3.07
C ASN A 306 -5.22 7.62 -3.48
N THR A 307 -6.51 7.67 -3.74
CA THR A 307 -7.19 8.84 -4.32
C THR A 307 -8.37 9.34 -3.50
N THR A 308 -8.68 8.71 -2.36
CA THR A 308 -9.66 9.20 -1.40
C THR A 308 -8.99 10.10 -0.36
N ALA A 309 -9.60 11.25 -0.08
CA ALA A 309 -9.01 12.27 0.78
C ALA A 309 -9.82 12.48 2.07
N LEU A 310 -9.12 12.87 3.14
CA LEU A 310 -9.72 13.46 4.34
C LEU A 310 -9.43 14.96 4.32
N VAL A 311 -10.48 15.78 4.23
CA VAL A 311 -10.35 17.24 4.06
C VAL A 311 -10.75 17.95 5.35
N GLY A 312 -9.89 18.84 5.87
CA GLY A 312 -10.18 19.61 7.08
C GLY A 312 -8.93 20.21 7.75
N THR A 313 -9.13 20.75 8.96
CA THR A 313 -7.99 21.12 9.81
C THR A 313 -7.25 19.87 10.30
N PRO A 314 -6.02 20.01 10.82
CA PRO A 314 -5.29 18.87 11.40
C PRO A 314 -6.13 18.12 12.45
N GLU A 315 -6.83 18.82 13.33
CA GLU A 315 -7.67 18.23 14.39
C GLU A 315 -8.86 17.46 13.80
N GLN A 316 -9.53 18.03 12.80
CA GLN A 316 -10.67 17.42 12.15
C GLN A 316 -10.27 16.15 11.37
N VAL A 317 -9.12 16.17 10.74
CA VAL A 317 -8.59 15.00 10.04
C VAL A 317 -8.13 13.93 11.03
N ALA A 318 -7.47 14.32 12.13
CA ALA A 318 -7.09 13.40 13.21
C ALA A 318 -8.32 12.73 13.84
N GLU A 319 -9.41 13.48 14.09
CA GLU A 319 -10.67 12.90 14.56
C GLU A 319 -11.21 11.85 13.57
N SER A 320 -11.21 12.16 12.28
CA SER A 320 -11.67 11.24 11.24
C SER A 320 -10.81 9.99 11.15
N LEU A 321 -9.47 10.12 11.22
CA LEU A 321 -8.54 8.99 11.26
C LEU A 321 -8.80 8.09 12.47
N SER A 322 -9.11 8.68 13.63
CA SER A 322 -9.39 7.91 14.85
C SER A 322 -10.59 6.96 14.70
N LEU A 323 -11.58 7.31 13.87
CA LEU A 323 -12.73 6.44 13.58
C LEU A 323 -12.34 5.17 12.83
N PHE A 324 -11.34 5.23 11.95
CA PHE A 324 -10.79 4.05 11.29
C PHE A 324 -10.01 3.16 12.27
N CYS A 325 -9.36 3.74 13.29
CA CYS A 325 -8.60 2.99 14.29
C CYS A 325 -9.51 2.28 15.31
N HIS A 326 -10.64 2.89 15.72
CA HIS A 326 -11.55 2.37 16.76
C HIS A 326 -12.53 1.31 16.24
N SER A 327 -12.54 0.97 15.00
CA SER A 327 -13.41 -0.08 14.45
C SER A 327 -13.23 -1.48 15.10
N ARG A 328 -12.25 -1.65 16.01
CA ARG A 328 -11.93 -2.90 16.74
C ARG A 328 -12.48 -3.00 18.17
N GLN A 329 -13.04 -1.96 18.81
CA GLN A 329 -13.23 -1.94 20.28
C GLN A 329 -14.66 -2.10 20.81
N ARG A 330 -15.64 -2.55 20.04
CA ARG A 330 -17.02 -2.76 20.57
C ARG A 330 -17.44 -4.23 20.70
N LYS A 331 -16.59 -5.10 21.29
CA LYS A 331 -17.02 -6.45 21.71
C LYS A 331 -16.41 -6.92 23.03
N SER A 332 -16.39 -6.11 24.10
CA SER A 332 -16.04 -6.63 25.43
C SER A 332 -16.60 -5.85 26.62
N ARG A 333 -17.81 -5.24 26.48
CA ARG A 333 -18.48 -4.63 27.62
C ARG A 333 -20.00 -4.86 27.62
N ASN A 334 -20.46 -6.07 27.39
CA ASN A 334 -21.83 -6.49 27.74
C ASN A 334 -21.91 -8.00 27.89
N GLN A 335 -21.19 -8.57 28.85
CA GLN A 335 -21.53 -9.83 29.51
C GLN A 335 -20.90 -9.81 30.89
N GLY A 336 -21.63 -9.34 31.87
CA GLY A 336 -21.22 -9.38 33.27
C GLY A 336 -21.97 -8.41 34.13
N GLU A 337 -23.29 -8.54 34.20
CA GLU A 337 -24.12 -8.12 35.33
C GLU A 337 -25.59 -8.48 35.05
N LEU A 338 -25.91 -9.75 35.21
CA LEU A 338 -27.21 -10.25 35.56
C LEU A 338 -27.01 -11.59 36.27
N GLY A 339 -26.99 -11.52 37.60
CA GLY A 339 -26.90 -12.73 38.42
C GLY A 339 -26.41 -12.47 39.81
N LYS A 340 -27.15 -11.70 40.62
CA LYS A 340 -27.57 -12.03 41.97
C LYS A 340 -28.52 -10.97 42.52
#